data_ff28e49b8db032307f91103bd55d16d2
#
_entry.id   ff28e49b8db032307f91103bd55d16d2
#
_cell.length_a   1.000
_cell.length_b   1.000
_cell.length_c   1.000
_cell.angle_alpha   90.00
_cell.angle_beta   90.00
_cell.angle_gamma   90.00
#
_symmetry.space_group_name_H-M   'P 1'
#
loop_
_entity.id
_entity.type
_entity.pdbx_description
1 polymer ?
#
loop_
_entity_poly.entity_id
_entity_poly.type
_entity_poly.pdbx_seq_one_letter_code
_entity_poly.pdbx_strand_id
1 'polypeptide(L)'
;MAPTEPTAGRTTLSVDVEGGQLPADLLLPPSGLGPGIVVHQEIFGVTGYVRSRAEALAALGYVVLVPHFYWRLGDPVVAEGADGLPEAVGLAGRFDWPAGVADGVAALQALRSREEVDGPVGLLGFCFGGGLAFNVAAAATEAGSAPDALVSYYGSALPNLLDLADRVTCPSLHHFGLDDAYIPQETVRDIEAAVTARNDDVTFLRYAGAGHAFDNPSPVFHHADASAQAWVATEAWLLEHLPV
;
A
#
# COMPACT_ATOMS: atom_id res chain seq x y z
N MET A 1 -2.39 -32.26 -18.89
CA MET A 1 -2.86 -31.53 -17.69
C MET A 1 -1.73 -30.65 -17.24
N ALA A 2 -1.85 -29.34 -17.38
CA ALA A 2 -0.91 -28.41 -16.75
C ALA A 2 -1.09 -28.51 -15.22
N PRO A 3 -0.02 -28.45 -14.43
CA PRO A 3 -0.15 -28.37 -12.98
C PRO A 3 -0.95 -27.11 -12.64
N THR A 4 -2.05 -27.25 -11.91
CA THR A 4 -2.75 -26.13 -11.29
C THR A 4 -1.78 -25.52 -10.27
N GLU A 5 -1.33 -24.30 -10.51
CA GLU A 5 -0.57 -23.54 -9.52
C GLU A 5 -1.40 -23.47 -8.23
N PRO A 6 -0.78 -23.68 -7.07
CA PRO A 6 -1.46 -23.57 -5.80
C PRO A 6 -1.95 -22.12 -5.65
N THR A 7 -3.24 -21.91 -5.63
CA THR A 7 -3.86 -20.63 -5.29
C THR A 7 -3.50 -20.29 -3.83
N ALA A 8 -2.93 -19.12 -3.61
CA ALA A 8 -2.68 -18.58 -2.27
C ALA A 8 -3.96 -18.69 -1.42
N GLY A 9 -3.85 -19.33 -0.26
CA GLY A 9 -4.97 -19.46 0.66
C GLY A 9 -5.33 -18.09 1.24
N ARG A 10 -6.56 -17.60 1.01
CA ARG A 10 -7.08 -16.38 1.64
C ARG A 10 -7.96 -16.74 2.81
N THR A 11 -7.69 -16.13 3.97
CA THR A 11 -8.55 -16.19 5.18
C THR A 11 -8.83 -14.76 5.65
N THR A 12 -9.99 -14.55 6.27
CA THR A 12 -10.31 -13.29 6.94
C THR A 12 -10.01 -13.41 8.43
N LEU A 13 -9.34 -12.42 8.98
CA LEU A 13 -9.06 -12.31 10.40
C LEU A 13 -9.46 -10.93 10.92
N SER A 14 -9.34 -10.72 12.23
CA SER A 14 -9.57 -9.43 12.86
C SER A 14 -8.33 -9.00 13.63
N VAL A 15 -7.99 -7.74 13.53
CA VAL A 15 -6.92 -7.09 14.31
C VAL A 15 -7.58 -6.26 15.41
N ASP A 16 -7.12 -6.42 16.65
CA ASP A 16 -7.57 -5.61 17.78
C ASP A 16 -7.08 -4.17 17.61
N VAL A 17 -8.02 -3.22 17.61
CA VAL A 17 -7.73 -1.79 17.45
C VAL A 17 -8.59 -0.98 18.43
N GLU A 18 -8.25 0.29 18.61
CA GLU A 18 -9.07 1.18 19.43
C GLU A 18 -10.50 1.29 18.84
N GLY A 19 -11.47 1.00 19.67
CA GLY A 19 -12.89 1.06 19.30
C GLY A 19 -13.45 -0.18 18.61
N GLY A 20 -12.67 -1.28 18.44
CA GLY A 20 -13.23 -2.52 17.92
C GLY A 20 -12.24 -3.48 17.26
N GLN A 21 -12.72 -4.14 16.22
CA GLN A 21 -12.01 -5.18 15.47
C GLN A 21 -11.87 -4.75 14.00
N LEU A 22 -10.65 -4.50 13.56
CA LEU A 22 -10.34 -4.19 12.17
C LEU A 22 -10.34 -5.50 11.36
N PRO A 23 -11.28 -5.70 10.41
CA PRO A 23 -11.24 -6.85 9.53
C PRO A 23 -10.02 -6.76 8.60
N ALA A 24 -9.42 -7.90 8.28
CA ALA A 24 -8.33 -7.97 7.32
C ALA A 24 -8.36 -9.29 6.55
N ASP A 25 -8.02 -9.25 5.26
CA ASP A 25 -7.74 -10.44 4.47
C ASP A 25 -6.27 -10.84 4.71
N LEU A 26 -6.02 -12.09 5.07
CA LEU A 26 -4.68 -12.69 5.15
C LEU A 26 -4.49 -13.63 3.98
N LEU A 27 -3.39 -13.44 3.25
CA LEU A 27 -2.98 -14.31 2.15
C LEU A 27 -1.62 -14.93 2.49
N LEU A 28 -1.52 -16.24 2.38
CA LEU A 28 -0.29 -16.96 2.64
C LEU A 28 0.41 -17.33 1.32
N PRO A 29 1.74 -17.27 1.28
CA PRO A 29 2.50 -17.78 0.14
C PRO A 29 2.37 -19.31 0.04
N PRO A 30 2.73 -19.91 -1.11
CA PRO A 30 2.70 -21.36 -1.29
C PRO A 30 3.54 -22.14 -0.27
N SER A 31 4.59 -21.53 0.28
CA SER A 31 5.43 -22.06 1.36
C SER A 31 4.72 -22.08 2.72
N GLY A 32 3.68 -21.28 2.90
CA GLY A 32 3.03 -21.01 4.17
C GLY A 32 3.78 -20.06 5.10
N LEU A 33 5.02 -19.70 4.79
CA LEU A 33 5.92 -18.86 5.59
C LEU A 33 6.63 -17.86 4.68
N GLY A 34 6.94 -16.67 5.18
CA GLY A 34 7.73 -15.66 4.47
C GLY A 34 7.74 -14.30 5.15
N PRO A 35 8.47 -13.33 4.60
CA PRO A 35 8.41 -11.94 5.06
C PRO A 35 7.00 -11.37 4.87
N GLY A 36 6.66 -10.34 5.67
CA GLY A 36 5.30 -9.78 5.70
C GLY A 36 5.15 -8.51 4.86
N ILE A 37 3.96 -8.30 4.28
CA ILE A 37 3.58 -7.02 3.67
C ILE A 37 2.15 -6.65 4.10
N VAL A 38 1.96 -5.44 4.66
CA VAL A 38 0.63 -4.85 4.85
C VAL A 38 0.27 -4.03 3.62
N VAL A 39 -0.81 -4.38 2.93
CA VAL A 39 -1.29 -3.69 1.72
C VAL A 39 -2.40 -2.72 2.08
N HIS A 40 -2.23 -1.45 1.73
CA HIS A 40 -3.19 -0.37 1.97
C HIS A 40 -4.02 -0.10 0.72
N GLN A 41 -5.35 -0.11 0.90
CA GLN A 41 -6.36 0.05 -0.15
C GLN A 41 -6.37 1.44 -0.80
N GLU A 42 -6.93 1.54 -2.00
CA GLU A 42 -7.32 2.82 -2.61
C GLU A 42 -8.61 3.39 -2.00
N ILE A 43 -9.05 4.56 -2.49
CA ILE A 43 -10.31 5.20 -2.05
C ILE A 43 -11.56 4.36 -2.32
N PHE A 44 -11.48 3.34 -3.17
CA PHE A 44 -12.60 2.45 -3.52
C PHE A 44 -12.82 1.32 -2.50
N GLY A 45 -12.00 1.22 -1.46
CA GLY A 45 -12.02 0.12 -0.51
C GLY A 45 -11.14 -1.06 -0.94
N VAL A 46 -11.32 -2.24 -0.31
CA VAL A 46 -10.60 -3.47 -0.66
C VAL A 46 -11.27 -4.11 -1.88
N THR A 47 -10.93 -3.60 -3.06
CA THR A 47 -11.50 -4.01 -4.36
C THR A 47 -10.86 -5.29 -4.90
N GLY A 48 -11.34 -5.75 -6.05
CA GLY A 48 -10.71 -6.84 -6.81
C GLY A 48 -9.28 -6.51 -7.24
N TYR A 49 -8.99 -5.25 -7.59
CA TYR A 49 -7.65 -4.79 -7.91
C TYR A 49 -6.70 -4.92 -6.73
N VAL A 50 -7.05 -4.37 -5.57
CA VAL A 50 -6.21 -4.46 -4.35
C VAL A 50 -5.94 -5.92 -3.98
N ARG A 51 -6.98 -6.77 -4.07
CA ARG A 51 -6.83 -8.20 -3.82
C ARG A 51 -5.91 -8.89 -4.83
N SER A 52 -6.00 -8.54 -6.12
CA SER A 52 -5.13 -9.12 -7.14
C SER A 52 -3.66 -8.78 -6.92
N ARG A 53 -3.34 -7.55 -6.44
CA ARG A 53 -1.99 -7.17 -6.08
C ARG A 53 -1.50 -7.90 -4.82
N ALA A 54 -2.38 -8.09 -3.84
CA ALA A 54 -2.08 -8.91 -2.65
C ALA A 54 -1.83 -10.39 -3.01
N GLU A 55 -2.62 -10.96 -3.92
CA GLU A 55 -2.43 -12.32 -4.44
C GLU A 55 -1.10 -12.45 -5.19
N ALA A 56 -0.74 -11.46 -6.00
CA ALA A 56 0.56 -11.44 -6.70
C ALA A 56 1.73 -11.40 -5.71
N LEU A 57 1.66 -10.59 -4.65
CA LEU A 57 2.68 -10.56 -3.60
C LEU A 57 2.77 -11.89 -2.85
N ALA A 58 1.64 -12.51 -2.53
CA ALA A 58 1.63 -13.82 -1.89
C ALA A 58 2.25 -14.90 -2.80
N ALA A 59 2.00 -14.85 -4.11
CA ALA A 59 2.62 -15.75 -5.08
C ALA A 59 4.15 -15.57 -5.18
N LEU A 60 4.67 -14.36 -4.89
CA LEU A 60 6.11 -14.08 -4.82
C LEU A 60 6.78 -14.61 -3.54
N GLY A 61 6.01 -15.01 -2.52
CA GLY A 61 6.56 -15.56 -1.28
C GLY A 61 6.24 -14.77 -0.01
N TYR A 62 5.46 -13.66 -0.11
CA TYR A 62 5.12 -12.82 1.03
C TYR A 62 3.87 -13.29 1.78
N VAL A 63 3.87 -13.15 3.10
CA VAL A 63 2.66 -13.20 3.92
C VAL A 63 2.00 -11.82 3.85
N VAL A 64 0.80 -11.75 3.25
CA VAL A 64 0.15 -10.47 2.94
C VAL A 64 -1.06 -10.24 3.82
N LEU A 65 -1.12 -9.09 4.49
CA LEU A 65 -2.29 -8.63 5.24
C LEU A 65 -2.90 -7.43 4.52
N VAL A 66 -4.21 -7.49 4.26
CA VAL A 66 -4.98 -6.40 3.64
C VAL A 66 -6.04 -5.91 4.62
N PRO A 67 -5.73 -4.89 5.47
CA PRO A 67 -6.71 -4.32 6.39
C PRO A 67 -7.84 -3.60 5.64
N HIS A 68 -9.07 -3.73 6.12
CA HIS A 68 -10.24 -3.04 5.58
C HIS A 68 -10.41 -1.68 6.28
N PHE A 69 -9.64 -0.68 5.86
CA PHE A 69 -9.59 0.61 6.56
C PHE A 69 -10.93 1.36 6.63
N TYR A 70 -11.90 1.02 5.77
CA TYR A 70 -13.25 1.61 5.82
C TYR A 70 -14.21 0.92 6.77
N TRP A 71 -13.74 0.00 7.62
CA TRP A 71 -14.60 -0.77 8.54
C TRP A 71 -15.48 0.10 9.43
N ARG A 72 -14.99 1.25 9.92
CA ARG A 72 -15.81 2.20 10.71
C ARG A 72 -16.89 2.89 9.88
N LEU A 73 -16.82 2.83 8.57
CA LEU A 73 -17.81 3.34 7.63
C LEU A 73 -18.76 2.26 7.11
N GLY A 74 -18.68 1.03 7.67
CA GLY A 74 -19.46 -0.13 7.25
C GLY A 74 -18.79 -0.98 6.18
N ASP A 75 -17.47 -0.80 5.97
CA ASP A 75 -16.64 -1.54 5.02
C ASP A 75 -17.15 -1.54 3.57
N PRO A 76 -17.51 -0.36 3.03
CA PRO A 76 -18.00 -0.28 1.67
C PRO A 76 -16.90 -0.55 0.65
N VAL A 77 -17.27 -1.25 -0.42
CA VAL A 77 -16.47 -1.40 -1.64
C VAL A 77 -17.21 -0.74 -2.78
N VAL A 78 -16.59 0.27 -3.37
CA VAL A 78 -17.19 1.07 -4.46
C VAL A 78 -16.65 0.58 -5.81
N ALA A 79 -17.45 0.67 -6.86
CA ALA A 79 -17.02 0.34 -8.21
C ALA A 79 -15.87 1.27 -8.64
N GLU A 80 -14.80 0.66 -9.15
CA GLU A 80 -13.65 1.39 -9.68
C GLU A 80 -14.02 2.09 -11.00
N GLY A 81 -13.58 3.33 -11.15
CA GLY A 81 -13.80 4.09 -12.37
C GLY A 81 -14.62 5.38 -12.16
N ALA A 82 -15.00 6.01 -13.28
CA ALA A 82 -15.63 7.33 -13.27
C ALA A 82 -16.95 7.38 -12.48
N ASP A 83 -17.75 6.31 -12.59
CA ASP A 83 -19.09 6.27 -11.97
C ASP A 83 -19.02 6.16 -10.44
N GLY A 84 -18.05 5.38 -9.91
CA GLY A 84 -17.88 5.22 -8.46
C GLY A 84 -17.01 6.30 -7.80
N LEU A 85 -16.28 7.09 -8.60
CA LEU A 85 -15.34 8.08 -8.08
C LEU A 85 -15.97 9.10 -7.12
N PRO A 86 -17.16 9.69 -7.38
CA PRO A 86 -17.77 10.62 -6.43
C PRO A 86 -18.10 9.99 -5.08
N GLU A 87 -18.57 8.74 -5.07
CA GLU A 87 -18.85 7.99 -3.83
C GLU A 87 -17.54 7.68 -3.09
N ALA A 88 -16.51 7.21 -3.78
CA ALA A 88 -15.21 6.90 -3.21
C ALA A 88 -14.53 8.14 -2.59
N VAL A 89 -14.60 9.31 -3.26
CA VAL A 89 -14.14 10.60 -2.71
C VAL A 89 -14.94 10.97 -1.45
N GLY A 90 -16.26 10.74 -1.46
CA GLY A 90 -17.12 10.94 -0.29
C GLY A 90 -16.75 10.05 0.90
N LEU A 91 -16.32 8.79 0.65
CA LEU A 91 -15.82 7.88 1.67
C LEU A 91 -14.48 8.37 2.24
N ALA A 92 -13.53 8.72 1.38
CA ALA A 92 -12.23 9.25 1.79
C ALA A 92 -12.38 10.54 2.62
N GLY A 93 -13.36 11.40 2.28
CA GLY A 93 -13.66 12.63 3.03
C GLY A 93 -14.30 12.38 4.42
N ARG A 94 -14.84 11.18 4.68
CA ARG A 94 -15.40 10.79 5.98
C ARG A 94 -14.44 9.91 6.81
N PHE A 95 -13.31 9.54 6.22
CA PHE A 95 -12.32 8.70 6.88
C PHE A 95 -11.66 9.43 8.04
N ASP A 96 -11.67 8.83 9.21
CA ASP A 96 -10.93 9.31 10.37
C ASP A 96 -9.44 8.97 10.18
N TRP A 97 -8.69 9.94 9.66
CA TRP A 97 -7.28 9.73 9.28
C TRP A 97 -6.40 9.35 10.47
N PRO A 98 -6.46 10.03 11.65
CA PRO A 98 -5.72 9.62 12.83
C PRO A 98 -6.03 8.20 13.29
N ALA A 99 -7.31 7.82 13.34
CA ALA A 99 -7.72 6.46 13.67
C ALA A 99 -7.22 5.44 12.64
N GLY A 100 -7.26 5.79 11.35
CA GLY A 100 -6.74 4.93 10.28
C GLY A 100 -5.23 4.72 10.37
N VAL A 101 -4.46 5.75 10.75
CA VAL A 101 -3.02 5.61 11.01
C VAL A 101 -2.76 4.66 12.18
N ALA A 102 -3.51 4.82 13.29
CA ALA A 102 -3.40 3.92 14.44
C ALA A 102 -3.78 2.47 14.08
N ASP A 103 -4.83 2.27 13.27
CA ASP A 103 -5.22 0.97 12.74
C ASP A 103 -4.11 0.35 11.87
N GLY A 104 -3.45 1.15 11.04
CA GLY A 104 -2.33 0.70 10.21
C GLY A 104 -1.11 0.26 11.04
N VAL A 105 -0.78 1.00 12.10
CA VAL A 105 0.27 0.61 13.06
C VAL A 105 -0.09 -0.71 13.75
N ALA A 106 -1.34 -0.86 14.20
CA ALA A 106 -1.81 -2.11 14.80
C ALA A 106 -1.77 -3.28 13.82
N ALA A 107 -2.14 -3.06 12.54
CA ALA A 107 -2.06 -4.08 11.50
C ALA A 107 -0.61 -4.52 11.22
N LEU A 108 0.34 -3.57 11.18
CA LEU A 108 1.78 -3.88 11.05
C LEU A 108 2.27 -4.74 12.22
N GLN A 109 1.91 -4.40 13.46
CA GLN A 109 2.29 -5.17 14.65
C GLN A 109 1.63 -6.55 14.67
N ALA A 110 0.34 -6.62 14.31
CA ALA A 110 -0.39 -7.87 14.22
C ALA A 110 0.25 -8.82 13.19
N LEU A 111 0.64 -8.31 12.01
CA LEU A 111 1.31 -9.12 11.01
C LEU A 111 2.67 -9.61 11.50
N ARG A 112 3.49 -8.75 12.13
CA ARG A 112 4.79 -9.13 12.70
C ARG A 112 4.71 -10.22 13.77
N SER A 113 3.59 -10.29 14.51
CA SER A 113 3.40 -11.28 15.59
C SER A 113 2.91 -12.64 15.11
N ARG A 114 2.64 -12.80 13.83
CA ARG A 114 2.14 -14.05 13.27
C ARG A 114 3.24 -15.10 13.13
N GLU A 115 2.86 -16.35 13.37
CA GLU A 115 3.78 -17.50 13.21
C GLU A 115 4.16 -17.79 11.75
N GLU A 116 3.35 -17.29 10.79
CA GLU A 116 3.62 -17.42 9.37
C GLU A 116 4.63 -16.38 8.86
N VAL A 117 4.94 -15.35 9.65
CA VAL A 117 5.90 -14.32 9.27
C VAL A 117 7.30 -14.72 9.76
N ASP A 118 8.17 -15.00 8.78
CA ASP A 118 9.58 -15.31 8.99
C ASP A 118 10.41 -14.28 8.21
N GLY A 119 10.81 -13.21 8.88
CA GLY A 119 11.60 -12.14 8.27
C GLY A 119 11.03 -10.72 8.47
N PRO A 120 11.49 -9.77 7.65
CA PRO A 120 11.10 -8.37 7.73
C PRO A 120 9.64 -8.15 7.32
N VAL A 121 9.06 -7.01 7.75
CA VAL A 121 7.67 -6.64 7.42
C VAL A 121 7.60 -5.22 6.86
N GLY A 122 7.14 -5.11 5.62
CA GLY A 122 6.96 -3.84 4.91
C GLY A 122 5.51 -3.38 4.78
N LEU A 123 5.37 -2.18 4.25
CA LEU A 123 4.09 -1.57 3.88
C LEU A 123 4.05 -1.33 2.37
N LEU A 124 2.90 -1.53 1.76
CA LEU A 124 2.65 -1.16 0.36
C LEU A 124 1.27 -0.51 0.26
N GLY A 125 1.15 0.56 -0.51
CA GLY A 125 -0.15 1.22 -0.66
C GLY A 125 -0.33 1.92 -2.00
N PHE A 126 -1.61 2.06 -2.41
CA PHE A 126 -2.00 2.65 -3.68
C PHE A 126 -2.86 3.89 -3.45
N CYS A 127 -2.58 5.00 -4.12
CA CYS A 127 -3.33 6.25 -4.06
C CYS A 127 -3.50 6.75 -2.60
N PHE A 128 -4.72 6.79 -2.09
CA PHE A 128 -5.06 7.03 -0.69
C PHE A 128 -4.22 6.16 0.25
N GLY A 129 -4.14 4.85 -0.03
CA GLY A 129 -3.35 3.90 0.73
C GLY A 129 -1.84 4.13 0.65
N GLY A 130 -1.33 4.69 -0.45
CA GLY A 130 0.08 5.07 -0.56
C GLY A 130 0.46 6.19 0.41
N GLY A 131 -0.42 7.18 0.57
CA GLY A 131 -0.27 8.23 1.58
C GLY A 131 -0.49 7.72 3.00
N LEU A 132 -1.49 6.85 3.20
CA LEU A 132 -1.74 6.26 4.52
C LEU A 132 -0.57 5.40 4.98
N ALA A 133 -0.01 4.55 4.11
CA ALA A 133 1.16 3.73 4.40
C ALA A 133 2.38 4.57 4.79
N PHE A 134 2.59 5.72 4.13
CA PHE A 134 3.65 6.67 4.49
C PHE A 134 3.46 7.23 5.90
N ASN A 135 2.23 7.66 6.25
CA ASN A 135 1.94 8.17 7.60
C ASN A 135 2.04 7.05 8.65
N VAL A 136 1.59 5.83 8.32
CA VAL A 136 1.77 4.65 9.21
C VAL A 136 3.25 4.38 9.46
N ALA A 137 4.11 4.44 8.41
CA ALA A 137 5.55 4.27 8.56
C ALA A 137 6.15 5.31 9.51
N ALA A 138 5.77 6.58 9.37
CA ALA A 138 6.22 7.65 10.25
C ALA A 138 5.78 7.42 11.70
N ALA A 139 4.50 7.09 11.93
CA ALA A 139 3.95 6.86 13.27
C ALA A 139 4.55 5.61 13.93
N ALA A 140 4.74 4.53 13.18
CA ALA A 140 5.38 3.32 13.66
C ALA A 140 6.85 3.54 14.03
N THR A 141 7.56 4.38 13.26
CA THR A 141 8.94 4.77 13.57
C THR A 141 9.01 5.54 14.90
N GLU A 142 8.11 6.51 15.12
CA GLU A 142 8.01 7.23 16.40
C GLU A 142 7.70 6.32 17.58
N ALA A 143 6.92 5.27 17.35
CA ALA A 143 6.59 4.25 18.35
C ALA A 143 7.73 3.21 18.55
N GLY A 144 8.86 3.33 17.86
CA GLY A 144 9.99 2.40 17.95
C GLY A 144 9.75 1.06 17.25
N SER A 145 8.80 1.00 16.30
CA SER A 145 8.43 -0.21 15.55
C SER A 145 8.36 0.07 14.04
N ALA A 146 9.34 0.81 13.51
CA ALA A 146 9.43 1.16 12.09
C ALA A 146 9.20 -0.06 11.17
N PRO A 147 8.51 0.08 10.03
CA PRO A 147 8.49 -0.96 9.03
C PRO A 147 9.89 -1.16 8.43
N ASP A 148 10.14 -2.32 7.84
CA ASP A 148 11.42 -2.63 7.24
C ASP A 148 11.54 -2.10 5.80
N ALA A 149 10.40 -1.81 5.16
CA ALA A 149 10.32 -1.22 3.82
C ALA A 149 8.97 -0.54 3.59
N LEU A 150 8.94 0.43 2.66
CA LEU A 150 7.71 1.12 2.25
C LEU A 150 7.64 1.23 0.73
N VAL A 151 6.52 0.82 0.12
CA VAL A 151 6.22 1.08 -1.29
C VAL A 151 4.97 1.94 -1.40
N SER A 152 5.05 3.08 -2.09
CA SER A 152 3.95 4.01 -2.30
C SER A 152 3.71 4.25 -3.78
N TYR A 153 2.57 3.81 -4.28
CA TYR A 153 2.09 4.10 -5.62
C TYR A 153 1.24 5.37 -5.60
N TYR A 154 1.68 6.39 -6.32
CA TYR A 154 0.96 7.68 -6.51
C TYR A 154 0.23 8.16 -5.24
N GLY A 155 0.93 8.15 -4.10
CA GLY A 155 0.36 8.45 -2.79
C GLY A 155 -0.31 9.81 -2.72
N SER A 156 -1.66 9.83 -2.75
CA SER A 156 -2.43 11.06 -2.94
C SER A 156 -2.39 12.03 -1.75
N ALA A 157 -2.16 11.52 -0.54
CA ALA A 157 -2.04 12.35 0.67
C ALA A 157 -0.63 12.90 0.91
N LEU A 158 0.40 12.37 0.22
CA LEU A 158 1.80 12.76 0.43
C LEU A 158 2.05 14.28 0.39
N PRO A 159 1.39 15.07 -0.49
CA PRO A 159 1.57 16.53 -0.48
C PRO A 159 1.29 17.20 0.87
N ASN A 160 0.46 16.59 1.71
CA ASN A 160 0.06 17.10 3.02
C ASN A 160 0.84 16.43 4.18
N LEU A 161 1.83 15.59 3.90
CA LEU A 161 2.57 14.77 4.86
C LEU A 161 4.08 15.01 4.81
N LEU A 162 4.54 16.04 4.11
CA LEU A 162 5.97 16.29 3.88
C LEU A 162 6.74 16.58 5.18
N ASP A 163 6.08 17.11 6.19
CA ASP A 163 6.62 17.33 7.54
C ASP A 163 6.88 16.03 8.31
N LEU A 164 6.36 14.90 7.83
CA LEU A 164 6.61 13.57 8.38
C LEU A 164 7.79 12.84 7.71
N ALA A 165 8.36 13.39 6.65
CA ALA A 165 9.38 12.71 5.84
C ALA A 165 10.61 12.31 6.69
N ASP A 166 11.04 13.14 7.61
CA ASP A 166 12.16 12.87 8.53
C ASP A 166 11.93 11.66 9.46
N ARG A 167 10.67 11.21 9.59
CA ARG A 167 10.26 10.10 10.45
C ARG A 167 10.13 8.79 9.67
N VAL A 168 10.12 8.83 8.35
CA VAL A 168 10.14 7.63 7.50
C VAL A 168 11.60 7.25 7.25
N THR A 169 12.12 6.38 8.11
CA THR A 169 13.55 6.02 8.12
C THR A 169 13.86 4.71 7.42
N CYS A 170 12.84 3.92 7.08
CA CYS A 170 13.03 2.69 6.31
C CYS A 170 13.33 2.97 4.83
N PRO A 171 13.94 2.02 4.10
CA PRO A 171 13.99 2.05 2.65
C PRO A 171 12.60 2.30 2.05
N SER A 172 12.52 3.15 1.01
CA SER A 172 11.23 3.44 0.40
C SER A 172 11.28 3.57 -1.12
N LEU A 173 10.21 3.06 -1.77
CA LEU A 173 10.02 3.12 -3.21
C LEU A 173 8.76 3.92 -3.51
N HIS A 174 8.90 4.95 -4.34
CA HIS A 174 7.79 5.81 -4.74
C HIS A 174 7.59 5.79 -6.25
N HIS A 175 6.34 5.58 -6.69
CA HIS A 175 5.93 5.58 -8.10
C HIS A 175 4.99 6.74 -8.40
N PHE A 176 5.28 7.55 -9.42
CA PHE A 176 4.43 8.66 -9.86
C PHE A 176 4.28 8.71 -11.38
N GLY A 177 3.07 9.04 -11.83
CA GLY A 177 2.81 9.35 -13.23
C GLY A 177 3.26 10.79 -13.57
N LEU A 178 3.82 11.00 -14.78
CA LEU A 178 4.19 12.34 -15.23
C LEU A 178 2.99 13.19 -15.68
N ASP A 179 1.88 12.55 -16.02
CA ASP A 179 0.64 13.20 -16.47
C ASP A 179 -0.46 13.15 -15.40
N ASP A 180 -0.05 13.00 -14.11
CA ASP A 180 -0.96 12.99 -12.97
C ASP A 180 -1.60 14.37 -12.79
N ALA A 181 -2.92 14.44 -12.97
CA ALA A 181 -3.70 15.66 -12.82
C ALA A 181 -4.04 15.99 -11.35
N TYR A 182 -3.94 15.00 -10.43
CA TYR A 182 -4.20 15.19 -9.00
C TYR A 182 -2.95 15.62 -8.24
N ILE A 183 -1.77 15.14 -8.67
CA ILE A 183 -0.48 15.47 -8.07
C ILE A 183 0.40 16.10 -9.17
N PRO A 184 0.33 17.42 -9.37
CA PRO A 184 1.11 18.10 -10.40
C PRO A 184 2.62 17.88 -10.24
N GLN A 185 3.37 17.93 -11.33
CA GLN A 185 4.81 17.65 -11.34
C GLN A 185 5.65 18.55 -10.43
N GLU A 186 5.18 19.75 -10.13
CA GLU A 186 5.80 20.62 -9.12
C GLU A 186 5.69 19.98 -7.73
N THR A 187 4.48 19.53 -7.37
CA THR A 187 4.23 18.84 -6.11
C THR A 187 4.99 17.50 -6.03
N VAL A 188 5.10 16.75 -7.14
CA VAL A 188 5.90 15.51 -7.18
C VAL A 188 7.38 15.80 -6.89
N ARG A 189 7.93 16.94 -7.39
CA ARG A 189 9.30 17.34 -7.05
C ARG A 189 9.46 17.71 -5.58
N ASP A 190 8.46 18.36 -4.98
CA ASP A 190 8.49 18.70 -3.55
C ASP A 190 8.45 17.43 -2.68
N ILE A 191 7.63 16.45 -3.07
CA ILE A 191 7.59 15.13 -2.40
C ILE A 191 8.96 14.46 -2.48
N GLU A 192 9.55 14.35 -3.69
CA GLU A 192 10.87 13.73 -3.86
C GLU A 192 11.94 14.45 -3.02
N ALA A 193 11.98 15.77 -3.06
CA ALA A 193 12.91 16.55 -2.28
C ALA A 193 12.77 16.31 -0.76
N ALA A 194 11.52 16.20 -0.27
CA ALA A 194 11.26 15.94 1.14
C ALA A 194 11.68 14.51 1.56
N VAL A 195 11.28 13.49 0.79
CA VAL A 195 11.55 12.09 1.17
C VAL A 195 13.03 11.71 1.04
N THR A 196 13.78 12.39 0.13
CA THR A 196 15.21 12.16 -0.05
C THR A 196 16.11 13.04 0.82
N ALA A 197 15.55 14.02 1.54
CA ALA A 197 16.34 15.01 2.28
C ALA A 197 17.18 14.40 3.41
N ARG A 198 16.72 13.32 4.03
CA ARG A 198 17.36 12.68 5.20
C ARG A 198 17.36 11.15 5.15
N ASN A 199 16.86 10.57 4.08
CA ASN A 199 16.87 9.13 3.86
C ASN A 199 17.58 8.88 2.51
N ASP A 200 18.76 8.29 2.57
CA ASP A 200 19.58 7.98 1.38
C ASP A 200 19.09 6.70 0.66
N ASP A 201 18.19 5.93 1.29
CA ASP A 201 17.62 4.69 0.74
C ASP A 201 16.20 4.91 0.21
N VAL A 202 16.08 5.88 -0.70
CA VAL A 202 14.83 6.21 -1.38
C VAL A 202 14.98 6.02 -2.88
N THR A 203 14.14 5.15 -3.44
CA THR A 203 13.98 5.00 -4.89
C THR A 203 12.73 5.76 -5.33
N PHE A 204 12.89 6.67 -6.30
CA PHE A 204 11.80 7.50 -6.80
C PHE A 204 11.67 7.35 -8.32
N LEU A 205 10.57 6.76 -8.78
CA LEU A 205 10.34 6.41 -10.18
C LEU A 205 9.17 7.21 -10.78
N ARG A 206 9.34 7.65 -12.03
CA ARG A 206 8.36 8.44 -12.77
C ARG A 206 8.06 7.82 -14.11
N TYR A 207 6.78 7.83 -14.51
CA TYR A 207 6.28 7.13 -15.69
C TYR A 207 5.67 8.13 -16.68
N ALA A 208 6.28 8.25 -17.86
CA ALA A 208 5.79 9.13 -18.92
C ALA A 208 4.42 8.64 -19.44
N GLY A 209 3.51 9.59 -19.70
CA GLY A 209 2.17 9.30 -20.22
C GLY A 209 1.20 8.75 -19.18
N ALA A 210 1.68 8.39 -17.99
CA ALA A 210 0.84 7.84 -16.93
C ALA A 210 0.19 8.94 -16.09
N GLY A 211 -1.11 8.80 -15.85
CA GLY A 211 -1.88 9.66 -14.96
C GLY A 211 -1.93 9.12 -13.53
N HIS A 212 -2.85 9.68 -12.72
CA HIS A 212 -3.13 9.16 -11.38
C HIS A 212 -3.71 7.75 -11.47
N ALA A 213 -3.39 6.89 -10.50
CA ALA A 213 -3.88 5.52 -10.41
C ALA A 213 -3.57 4.65 -11.66
N PHE A 214 -2.47 4.91 -12.36
CA PHE A 214 -2.11 4.24 -13.61
C PHE A 214 -2.00 2.71 -13.49
N ASP A 215 -1.82 2.18 -12.29
CA ASP A 215 -1.74 0.75 -12.03
C ASP A 215 -3.13 0.09 -11.86
N ASN A 216 -4.17 0.88 -11.53
CA ASN A 216 -5.54 0.38 -11.43
C ASN A 216 -6.06 -0.05 -12.82
N PRO A 217 -6.62 -1.27 -12.96
CA PRO A 217 -7.04 -1.80 -14.25
C PRO A 217 -8.28 -1.15 -14.86
N SER A 218 -8.96 -0.24 -14.13
CA SER A 218 -10.08 0.50 -14.68
C SER A 218 -9.64 1.32 -15.89
N PRO A 219 -10.38 1.24 -17.04
CA PRO A 219 -9.96 1.88 -18.28
C PRO A 219 -9.75 3.39 -18.20
N VAL A 220 -10.33 4.06 -17.19
CA VAL A 220 -10.18 5.52 -16.99
C VAL A 220 -8.87 5.90 -16.31
N PHE A 221 -8.18 4.94 -15.70
CA PHE A 221 -6.93 5.16 -14.98
C PHE A 221 -5.75 4.44 -15.61
N HIS A 222 -5.99 3.26 -16.15
CA HIS A 222 -4.94 2.31 -16.52
C HIS A 222 -4.00 2.81 -17.60
N HIS A 223 -2.70 2.69 -17.34
CA HIS A 223 -1.64 2.86 -18.33
C HIS A 223 -0.79 1.59 -18.35
N ALA A 224 -1.02 0.72 -19.34
CA ALA A 224 -0.50 -0.64 -19.36
C ALA A 224 1.03 -0.74 -19.21
N ASP A 225 1.78 0.08 -19.97
CA ASP A 225 3.25 0.06 -19.93
C ASP A 225 3.80 0.56 -18.59
N ALA A 226 3.20 1.62 -18.03
CA ALA A 226 3.61 2.16 -16.73
C ALA A 226 3.30 1.18 -15.59
N SER A 227 2.10 0.57 -15.62
CA SER A 227 1.71 -0.47 -14.66
C SER A 227 2.67 -1.64 -14.67
N ALA A 228 2.98 -2.18 -15.86
CA ALA A 228 3.91 -3.31 -16.00
C ALA A 228 5.32 -2.95 -15.51
N GLN A 229 5.85 -1.78 -15.89
CA GLN A 229 7.17 -1.33 -15.47
C GLN A 229 7.24 -1.09 -13.95
N ALA A 230 6.22 -0.43 -13.37
CA ALA A 230 6.15 -0.17 -11.94
C ALA A 230 6.09 -1.46 -11.14
N TRP A 231 5.30 -2.44 -11.61
CA TRP A 231 5.19 -3.72 -10.92
C TRP A 231 6.51 -4.50 -10.94
N VAL A 232 7.17 -4.61 -12.10
CA VAL A 232 8.50 -5.24 -12.22
C VAL A 232 9.54 -4.54 -11.32
N ALA A 233 9.53 -3.21 -11.27
CA ALA A 233 10.40 -2.46 -10.39
C ALA A 233 10.11 -2.74 -8.91
N THR A 234 8.83 -2.83 -8.53
CA THR A 234 8.40 -3.18 -7.16
C THR A 234 8.86 -4.58 -6.78
N GLU A 235 8.65 -5.58 -7.64
CA GLU A 235 9.09 -6.96 -7.38
C GLU A 235 10.59 -7.03 -7.14
N ALA A 236 11.39 -6.42 -8.02
CA ALA A 236 12.85 -6.41 -7.90
C ALA A 236 13.31 -5.69 -6.63
N TRP A 237 12.69 -4.54 -6.32
CA TRP A 237 13.02 -3.75 -5.14
C TRP A 237 12.63 -4.45 -3.83
N LEU A 238 11.45 -5.12 -3.81
CA LEU A 238 11.02 -5.90 -2.65
C LEU A 238 11.94 -7.09 -2.38
N LEU A 239 12.41 -7.79 -3.42
CA LEU A 239 13.37 -8.90 -3.26
C LEU A 239 14.72 -8.44 -2.67
N GLU A 240 15.12 -7.20 -2.90
CA GLU A 240 16.33 -6.60 -2.31
C GLU A 240 16.13 -6.22 -0.84
N HIS A 241 14.99 -5.62 -0.49
CA HIS A 241 14.74 -5.05 0.83
C HIS A 241 13.96 -5.95 1.78
N LEU A 242 13.14 -6.86 1.25
CA LEU A 242 12.36 -7.88 1.96
C LEU A 242 12.60 -9.25 1.31
N PRO A 243 13.78 -9.85 1.39
CA PRO A 243 14.10 -11.09 0.71
C PRO A 243 13.21 -12.26 1.17
N VAL A 244 12.70 -13.05 0.20
CA VAL A 244 11.86 -14.25 0.39
C VAL A 244 12.67 -15.52 0.40
#